data_6404490e70529f7d9f3d1ac51e30ad92
#
_entry.id   6404490e70529f7d9f3d1ac51e30ad92
#
_cell.length_a   1.000
_cell.length_b   1.000
_cell.length_c   1.000
_cell.angle_alpha   90.00
_cell.angle_beta   90.00
_cell.angle_gamma   90.00
#
_symmetry.space_group_name_H-M   'P 1'
#
loop_
_entity.id
_entity.type
_entity.pdbx_description
1 polymer ?
#
loop_
_entity_poly.entity_id
_entity_poly.type
_entity_poly.pdbx_seq_one_letter_code
_entity_poly.pdbx_strand_id
1 'polypeptide(L)'
;MSINEDTQSASTYVQESLFDVGPDEEVGYRVPIACQVAGITYRQLDYWARTNLVNPSIRTARGSGSQRLYSFKDVLVLKIVKRLLDTGISLQNIRLAVESLRDRGVNDLAELTLVSDGTTVYECRSNDEVIDLLAGGQGVFGIAVPGILKELSGTISSFPSERIEDLSLIHI
;
A
#
# COMPACT_ATOMS: atom_id res chain seq x y z
N MET A 1 36.76 -16.30 -23.55
CA MET A 1 36.88 -15.74 -22.20
C MET A 1 35.86 -14.69 -21.85
N SER A 2 34.79 -14.55 -22.60
CA SER A 2 33.76 -13.51 -22.37
C SER A 2 32.37 -14.09 -22.08
N ILE A 3 32.27 -15.32 -21.58
CA ILE A 3 30.99 -16.01 -21.38
C ILE A 3 30.36 -15.74 -20.00
N ASN A 4 31.11 -15.10 -19.08
CA ASN A 4 30.63 -14.91 -17.70
C ASN A 4 29.92 -13.57 -17.43
N GLU A 5 29.99 -12.59 -18.32
CA GLU A 5 29.34 -11.30 -18.10
C GLU A 5 27.87 -11.29 -18.49
N ASP A 6 27.47 -12.05 -19.50
CA ASP A 6 26.09 -12.10 -19.97
C ASP A 6 25.17 -12.87 -19.01
N THR A 7 25.70 -13.79 -18.23
CA THR A 7 24.91 -14.60 -17.29
C THR A 7 24.58 -13.83 -16.01
N GLN A 8 25.45 -12.91 -15.57
CA GLN A 8 25.19 -12.07 -14.41
C GLN A 8 24.16 -10.99 -14.69
N SER A 9 24.19 -10.41 -15.88
CA SER A 9 23.24 -9.40 -16.29
C SER A 9 21.80 -9.96 -16.39
N ALA A 10 21.63 -11.14 -16.96
CA ALA A 10 20.32 -11.79 -17.06
C ALA A 10 19.72 -12.17 -15.69
N SER A 11 20.59 -12.59 -14.75
CA SER A 11 20.15 -12.90 -13.38
C SER A 11 19.67 -11.66 -12.63
N THR A 12 20.31 -10.53 -12.85
CA THR A 12 19.93 -9.26 -12.22
C THR A 12 18.58 -8.75 -12.73
N TYR A 13 18.32 -8.87 -14.03
CA TYR A 13 17.04 -8.48 -14.62
C TYR A 13 15.87 -9.36 -14.16
N VAL A 14 16.09 -10.64 -14.04
CA VAL A 14 15.06 -11.56 -13.53
C VAL A 14 14.75 -11.27 -12.05
N GLN A 15 15.75 -10.90 -11.28
CA GLN A 15 15.59 -10.59 -9.87
C GLN A 15 14.85 -9.26 -9.67
N GLU A 16 15.13 -8.24 -10.47
CA GLU A 16 14.40 -6.98 -10.46
C GLU A 16 12.93 -7.17 -10.85
N SER A 17 12.64 -7.99 -11.85
CA SER A 17 11.26 -8.25 -12.27
C SER A 17 10.46 -9.07 -11.26
N LEU A 18 11.11 -9.89 -10.45
CA LEU A 18 10.47 -10.66 -9.37
C LEU A 18 10.13 -9.80 -8.15
N PHE A 19 10.88 -8.71 -7.94
CA PHE A 19 10.65 -7.75 -6.85
C PHE A 19 9.89 -6.50 -7.30
N ASP A 20 9.71 -6.30 -8.58
CA ASP A 20 8.83 -5.27 -9.12
C ASP A 20 7.39 -5.75 -9.02
N VAL A 21 6.88 -5.75 -7.80
CA VAL A 21 5.56 -6.27 -7.44
C VAL A 21 4.49 -5.23 -7.62
N GLY A 22 4.88 -4.00 -7.91
CA GLY A 22 3.96 -2.88 -8.09
C GLY A 22 3.57 -2.70 -9.55
N PRO A 23 2.31 -2.38 -9.82
CA PRO A 23 1.97 -1.82 -11.11
C PRO A 23 2.65 -0.48 -11.29
N ASP A 24 2.76 -0.08 -12.54
CA ASP A 24 3.31 1.18 -12.99
C ASP A 24 2.85 2.35 -12.10
N GLU A 25 3.77 3.15 -11.60
CA GLU A 25 3.48 4.34 -10.80
C GLU A 25 2.65 5.38 -11.58
N GLU A 26 2.59 5.27 -12.90
CA GLU A 26 1.81 6.13 -13.77
C GLU A 26 0.35 5.70 -13.91
N VAL A 27 -0.08 4.66 -13.20
CA VAL A 27 -1.44 4.14 -13.24
C VAL A 27 -2.25 4.60 -12.04
N GLY A 28 -3.45 5.08 -12.29
CA GLY A 28 -4.40 5.50 -11.27
C GLY A 28 -5.65 4.65 -11.24
N TYR A 29 -6.25 4.52 -10.06
CA TYR A 29 -7.49 3.78 -9.82
C TYR A 29 -8.56 4.72 -9.31
N ARG A 30 -9.76 4.64 -9.90
CA ARG A 30 -10.91 5.43 -9.49
C ARG A 30 -11.50 4.92 -8.19
N VAL A 31 -12.32 5.75 -7.54
CA VAL A 31 -12.94 5.48 -6.25
C VAL A 31 -13.62 4.11 -6.18
N PRO A 32 -14.49 3.70 -7.13
CA PRO A 32 -15.16 2.40 -7.02
C PRO A 32 -14.17 1.22 -6.98
N ILE A 33 -13.12 1.30 -7.79
CA ILE A 33 -12.08 0.25 -7.83
C ILE A 33 -11.27 0.25 -6.55
N ALA A 34 -10.83 1.42 -6.09
CA ALA A 34 -10.06 1.55 -4.85
C ALA A 34 -10.85 0.98 -3.66
N CYS A 35 -12.14 1.29 -3.55
CA CYS A 35 -13.00 0.75 -2.51
C CYS A 35 -13.12 -0.76 -2.58
N GLN A 36 -13.37 -1.29 -3.77
CA GLN A 36 -13.56 -2.73 -3.96
C GLN A 36 -12.30 -3.52 -3.63
N VAL A 37 -11.16 -3.07 -4.11
CA VAL A 37 -9.88 -3.74 -3.90
C VAL A 37 -9.41 -3.64 -2.45
N ALA A 38 -9.58 -2.49 -1.82
CA ALA A 38 -9.22 -2.29 -0.41
C ALA A 38 -10.21 -2.92 0.57
N GLY A 39 -11.42 -3.25 0.10
CA GLY A 39 -12.47 -3.81 0.94
C GLY A 39 -13.13 -2.79 1.88
N ILE A 40 -13.25 -1.55 1.42
CA ILE A 40 -13.80 -0.44 2.20
C ILE A 40 -15.04 0.14 1.52
N THR A 41 -15.85 0.86 2.30
CA THR A 41 -17.00 1.58 1.77
C THR A 41 -16.59 2.93 1.20
N TYR A 42 -17.41 3.47 0.32
CA TYR A 42 -17.23 4.85 -0.18
C TYR A 42 -17.18 5.86 0.97
N ARG A 43 -18.03 5.67 2.00
CA ARG A 43 -18.08 6.56 3.17
C ARG A 43 -16.74 6.56 3.92
N GLN A 44 -16.13 5.40 4.10
CA GLN A 44 -14.81 5.28 4.72
C GLN A 44 -13.75 5.98 3.88
N LEU A 45 -13.69 5.69 2.59
CA LEU A 45 -12.73 6.30 1.70
C LEU A 45 -12.86 7.83 1.67
N ASP A 46 -14.08 8.34 1.56
CA ASP A 46 -14.36 9.77 1.52
C ASP A 46 -13.98 10.46 2.84
N TYR A 47 -14.33 9.87 3.97
CA TYR A 47 -13.94 10.38 5.29
C TYR A 47 -12.44 10.42 5.48
N TRP A 48 -11.73 9.36 5.07
CA TRP A 48 -10.28 9.30 5.19
C TRP A 48 -9.59 10.31 4.27
N ALA A 49 -10.15 10.58 3.11
CA ALA A 49 -9.62 11.63 2.23
C ALA A 49 -9.83 13.03 2.82
N ARG A 50 -11.03 13.32 3.32
CA ARG A 50 -11.35 14.64 3.90
C ARG A 50 -10.59 14.92 5.18
N THR A 51 -10.26 13.91 5.95
CA THR A 51 -9.52 14.03 7.20
C THR A 51 -8.01 13.86 7.03
N ASN A 52 -7.52 13.81 5.81
CA ASN A 52 -6.10 13.65 5.46
C ASN A 52 -5.44 12.39 6.02
N LEU A 53 -6.21 11.32 6.21
CA LEU A 53 -5.64 10.04 6.58
C LEU A 53 -5.02 9.36 5.37
N VAL A 54 -5.79 9.21 4.29
CA VAL A 54 -5.30 8.70 3.01
C VAL A 54 -5.87 9.57 1.90
N ASN A 55 -5.00 10.28 1.21
CA ASN A 55 -5.37 11.15 0.09
C ASN A 55 -5.08 10.46 -1.25
N PRO A 56 -5.90 10.71 -2.28
CA PRO A 56 -5.56 10.26 -3.62
C PRO A 56 -4.35 11.04 -4.14
N SER A 57 -3.23 10.34 -4.34
CA SER A 57 -1.97 10.99 -4.69
C SER A 57 -1.87 11.39 -6.16
N ILE A 58 -2.64 10.75 -7.05
CA ILE A 58 -2.58 11.04 -8.48
C ILE A 58 -3.45 12.25 -8.83
N ARG A 59 -4.71 12.24 -8.37
CA ARG A 59 -5.61 13.37 -8.62
C ARG A 59 -6.60 13.51 -7.47
N THR A 60 -6.60 14.68 -6.83
CA THR A 60 -7.58 15.03 -5.82
C THR A 60 -8.89 15.50 -6.46
N ALA A 61 -10.00 15.35 -5.74
CA ALA A 61 -11.29 15.80 -6.23
C ALA A 61 -11.33 17.34 -6.30
N ARG A 62 -11.82 17.85 -7.43
CA ARG A 62 -12.24 19.24 -7.56
C ARG A 62 -13.77 19.25 -7.63
N GLY A 63 -14.42 19.26 -6.44
CA GLY A 63 -15.87 19.26 -6.32
C GLY A 63 -16.45 17.87 -6.07
N SER A 64 -16.46 16.96 -7.05
CA SER A 64 -17.06 15.63 -6.90
C SER A 64 -16.01 14.57 -6.58
N GLY A 65 -16.33 13.67 -5.63
CA GLY A 65 -15.45 12.57 -5.22
C GLY A 65 -15.14 11.56 -6.33
N SER A 66 -15.95 11.52 -7.39
CA SER A 66 -15.78 10.61 -8.53
C SER A 66 -14.54 10.89 -9.37
N GLN A 67 -13.92 12.06 -9.21
CA GLN A 67 -12.73 12.46 -9.96
C GLN A 67 -11.42 12.08 -9.27
N ARG A 68 -11.47 11.55 -8.07
CA ARG A 68 -10.29 11.13 -7.34
C ARG A 68 -9.62 9.95 -8.03
N LEU A 69 -8.28 9.99 -8.07
CA LEU A 69 -7.47 8.89 -8.57
C LEU A 69 -6.42 8.51 -7.54
N TYR A 70 -6.42 7.24 -7.19
CA TYR A 70 -5.54 6.64 -6.21
C TYR A 70 -4.43 5.85 -6.90
N SER A 71 -3.20 6.01 -6.42
CA SER A 71 -2.08 5.18 -6.87
C SER A 71 -2.18 3.77 -6.29
N PHE A 72 -1.37 2.86 -6.80
CA PHE A 72 -1.25 1.53 -6.20
C PHE A 72 -0.82 1.61 -4.74
N LYS A 73 0.15 2.47 -4.41
CA LYS A 73 0.58 2.71 -3.05
C LYS A 73 -0.57 3.21 -2.16
N ASP A 74 -1.37 4.13 -2.67
CA ASP A 74 -2.54 4.63 -1.95
C ASP A 74 -3.51 3.50 -1.62
N VAL A 75 -3.80 2.63 -2.58
CA VAL A 75 -4.69 1.47 -2.38
C VAL A 75 -4.10 0.49 -1.37
N LEU A 76 -2.78 0.27 -1.40
CA LEU A 76 -2.08 -0.53 -0.40
C LEU A 76 -2.27 0.06 1.00
N VAL A 77 -2.08 1.36 1.16
CA VAL A 77 -2.26 2.04 2.45
C VAL A 77 -3.72 1.97 2.92
N LEU A 78 -4.70 2.15 2.01
CA LEU A 78 -6.11 1.96 2.32
C LEU A 78 -6.38 0.56 2.90
N LYS A 79 -5.79 -0.45 2.30
CA LYS A 79 -5.96 -1.84 2.75
C LYS A 79 -5.30 -2.08 4.11
N ILE A 80 -4.14 -1.51 4.35
CA ILE A 80 -3.46 -1.54 5.65
C ILE A 80 -4.34 -0.88 6.73
N VAL A 81 -4.87 0.30 6.46
CA VAL A 81 -5.76 1.02 7.39
C VAL A 81 -6.99 0.16 7.73
N LYS A 82 -7.60 -0.45 6.73
CA LYS A 82 -8.75 -1.35 6.94
C LYS A 82 -8.39 -2.52 7.84
N ARG A 83 -7.24 -3.15 7.62
CA ARG A 83 -6.76 -4.26 8.47
C ARG A 83 -6.54 -3.82 9.92
N LEU A 84 -5.93 -2.66 10.12
CA LEU A 84 -5.70 -2.10 11.45
C LEU A 84 -7.03 -1.77 12.16
N LEU A 85 -8.01 -1.20 11.45
CA LEU A 85 -9.34 -0.94 11.99
C LEU A 85 -10.05 -2.22 12.39
N ASP A 86 -9.99 -3.25 11.57
CA ASP A 86 -10.65 -4.54 11.83
C ASP A 86 -10.10 -5.22 13.08
N THR A 87 -8.89 -4.91 13.48
CA THR A 87 -8.26 -5.42 14.70
C THR A 87 -8.55 -4.56 15.93
N GLY A 88 -9.31 -3.46 15.78
CA GLY A 88 -9.76 -2.63 16.89
C GLY A 88 -8.84 -1.47 17.25
N ILE A 89 -7.83 -1.17 16.43
CA ILE A 89 -6.97 -0.01 16.65
C ILE A 89 -7.74 1.27 16.35
N SER A 90 -7.60 2.29 17.19
CA SER A 90 -8.24 3.58 17.00
C SER A 90 -7.71 4.30 15.77
N LEU A 91 -8.57 5.10 15.13
CA LEU A 91 -8.14 5.95 14.00
C LEU A 91 -6.99 6.89 14.37
N GLN A 92 -6.95 7.38 15.59
CA GLN A 92 -5.86 8.24 16.05
C GLN A 92 -4.50 7.52 16.01
N ASN A 93 -4.45 6.28 16.48
CA ASN A 93 -3.23 5.48 16.45
C ASN A 93 -2.88 5.02 15.03
N ILE A 94 -3.89 4.74 14.22
CA ILE A 94 -3.70 4.44 12.80
C ILE A 94 -3.09 5.65 12.06
N ARG A 95 -3.52 6.87 12.37
CA ARG A 95 -2.94 8.09 11.78
C ARG A 95 -1.43 8.19 12.03
N LEU A 96 -0.99 7.89 13.24
CA LEU A 96 0.43 7.89 13.56
C LEU A 96 1.20 6.84 12.73
N ALA A 97 0.62 5.65 12.58
CA ALA A 97 1.22 4.60 11.76
C ALA A 97 1.29 5.01 10.28
N VAL A 98 0.22 5.57 9.74
CA VAL A 98 0.16 5.99 8.33
C VAL A 98 1.16 7.12 8.04
N GLU A 99 1.34 8.05 8.96
CA GLU A 99 2.33 9.12 8.79
C GLU A 99 3.75 8.57 8.58
N SER A 100 4.11 7.53 9.31
CA SER A 100 5.42 6.90 9.14
C SER A 100 5.53 6.12 7.83
N LEU A 101 4.43 5.70 7.24
CA LEU A 101 4.41 4.98 5.96
C LEU A 101 4.36 5.94 4.75
N ARG A 102 3.99 7.18 4.97
CA ARG A 102 3.66 8.13 3.89
C ARG A 102 4.83 8.42 2.97
N ASP A 103 6.04 8.55 3.52
CA ASP A 103 7.24 8.89 2.77
C ASP A 103 7.99 7.67 2.22
N ARG A 104 7.47 6.47 2.46
CA ARG A 104 8.08 5.23 2.01
C ARG A 104 7.57 4.82 0.63
N GLY A 105 8.46 4.29 -0.21
CA GLY A 105 8.07 3.66 -1.48
C GLY A 105 7.46 2.28 -1.27
N VAL A 106 6.82 1.74 -2.30
CA VAL A 106 6.21 0.40 -2.26
C VAL A 106 7.25 -0.68 -1.93
N ASN A 107 8.46 -0.57 -2.47
CA ASN A 107 9.53 -1.54 -2.21
C ASN A 107 9.97 -1.55 -0.75
N ASP A 108 10.02 -0.38 -0.11
CA ASP A 108 10.34 -0.27 1.31
C ASP A 108 9.20 -0.84 2.18
N LEU A 109 7.95 -0.54 1.82
CA LEU A 109 6.77 -1.10 2.49
C LEU A 109 6.70 -2.63 2.36
N ALA A 110 7.19 -3.18 1.26
CA ALA A 110 7.19 -4.62 1.02
C ALA A 110 8.05 -5.41 2.01
N GLU A 111 8.90 -4.76 2.78
CA GLU A 111 9.76 -5.39 3.79
C GLU A 111 9.22 -5.24 5.21
N LEU A 112 8.11 -4.53 5.39
CA LEU A 112 7.59 -4.22 6.71
C LEU A 112 6.60 -5.27 7.23
N THR A 113 6.71 -5.55 8.51
CA THR A 113 5.65 -6.17 9.29
C THR A 113 5.19 -5.17 10.34
N LEU A 114 3.90 -4.88 10.34
CA LEU A 114 3.29 -4.03 11.36
C LEU A 114 2.77 -4.91 12.48
N VAL A 115 3.21 -4.63 13.69
CA VAL A 115 2.84 -5.39 14.89
C VAL A 115 2.15 -4.43 15.86
N SER A 116 1.06 -4.88 16.47
CA SER A 116 0.33 -4.04 17.42
C SER A 116 0.00 -4.79 18.71
N ASP A 117 0.07 -4.07 19.81
CA ASP A 117 -0.41 -4.51 21.11
C ASP A 117 -1.88 -4.11 21.38
N GLY A 118 -2.58 -3.62 20.35
CA GLY A 118 -3.94 -3.10 20.45
C GLY A 118 -4.02 -1.58 20.62
N THR A 119 -2.90 -0.95 20.97
CA THR A 119 -2.82 0.50 21.16
C THR A 119 -1.78 1.12 20.23
N THR A 120 -0.55 0.63 20.31
CA THR A 120 0.58 1.14 19.51
C THR A 120 0.84 0.21 18.33
N VAL A 121 1.23 0.81 17.20
CA VAL A 121 1.67 0.07 16.02
C VAL A 121 3.18 0.19 15.90
N TYR A 122 3.85 -0.94 15.84
CA TYR A 122 5.30 -1.04 15.71
C TYR A 122 5.66 -1.50 14.30
N GLU A 123 6.70 -0.93 13.75
CA GLU A 123 7.26 -1.35 12.48
C GLU A 123 8.43 -2.31 12.71
N CYS A 124 8.34 -3.50 12.14
CA CYS A 124 9.38 -4.52 12.23
C CYS A 124 9.89 -4.86 10.82
N ARG A 125 11.20 -4.89 10.66
CA ARG A 125 11.85 -5.22 9.39
C ARG A 125 12.40 -6.64 9.36
N SER A 126 12.49 -7.30 10.50
CA SER A 126 13.01 -8.65 10.61
C SER A 126 12.18 -9.50 11.55
N ASN A 127 12.31 -10.81 11.42
CA ASN A 127 11.67 -11.74 12.35
C ASN A 127 12.21 -11.59 13.76
N ASP A 128 13.47 -11.22 13.92
CA ASP A 128 14.09 -11.00 15.24
C ASP A 128 13.44 -9.84 15.99
N GLU A 129 13.12 -8.75 15.30
CA GLU A 129 12.40 -7.61 15.90
C GLU A 129 10.99 -8.02 16.37
N VAL A 130 10.30 -8.86 15.61
CA VAL A 130 8.99 -9.40 16.01
C VAL A 130 9.11 -10.29 17.24
N ILE A 131 10.12 -11.15 17.28
CA ILE A 131 10.39 -12.03 18.42
C ILE A 131 10.71 -11.22 19.67
N ASP A 132 11.50 -10.16 19.55
CA ASP A 132 11.84 -9.28 20.67
C ASP A 132 10.61 -8.61 21.27
N LEU A 133 9.68 -8.16 20.42
CA LEU A 133 8.41 -7.60 20.88
C LEU A 133 7.55 -8.63 21.61
N LEU A 134 7.48 -9.85 21.09
CA LEU A 134 6.74 -10.95 21.71
C LEU A 134 7.36 -11.35 23.06
N ALA A 135 8.69 -11.36 23.15
CA ALA A 135 9.42 -11.68 24.37
C ALA A 135 9.18 -10.67 25.50
N GLY A 136 8.78 -9.43 25.16
CA GLY A 136 8.38 -8.41 26.12
C GLY A 136 7.04 -8.68 26.82
N GLY A 137 6.36 -9.78 26.52
CA GLY A 137 5.13 -10.19 27.19
C GLY A 137 3.87 -9.46 26.75
N GLN A 138 3.94 -8.69 25.67
CA GLN A 138 2.77 -8.01 25.11
C GLN A 138 1.99 -8.95 24.19
N GLY A 139 0.68 -9.01 24.37
CA GLY A 139 -0.20 -9.68 23.43
C GLY A 139 -0.23 -8.87 22.14
N VAL A 140 0.24 -9.46 21.05
CA VAL A 140 0.36 -8.76 19.78
C VAL A 140 -0.30 -9.53 18.63
N PHE A 141 -0.85 -8.81 17.68
CA PHE A 141 -1.14 -9.35 16.37
C PHE A 141 -0.25 -8.67 15.36
N GLY A 142 0.02 -9.33 14.23
CA GLY A 142 0.87 -8.79 13.19
C GLY A 142 0.16 -8.69 11.85
N ILE A 143 0.50 -7.66 11.10
CA ILE A 143 0.11 -7.51 9.70
C ILE A 143 1.39 -7.53 8.87
N ALA A 144 1.59 -8.61 8.12
CA ALA A 144 2.69 -8.70 7.18
C ALA A 144 2.33 -7.93 5.91
N VAL A 145 2.92 -6.75 5.72
CA VAL A 145 2.70 -5.94 4.52
C VAL A 145 3.06 -6.70 3.25
N PRO A 146 4.13 -7.53 3.20
CA PRO A 146 4.39 -8.37 2.03
C PRO A 146 3.22 -9.26 1.61
N GLY A 147 2.50 -9.83 2.56
CA GLY A 147 1.32 -10.65 2.29
C GLY A 147 0.16 -9.86 1.70
N ILE A 148 -0.10 -8.67 2.25
CA ILE A 148 -1.11 -7.75 1.73
C ILE A 148 -0.73 -7.29 0.32
N LEU A 149 0.53 -6.93 0.11
CA LEU A 149 1.03 -6.49 -1.19
C LEU A 149 0.86 -7.58 -2.25
N LYS A 150 1.19 -8.82 -1.93
CA LYS A 150 1.03 -9.96 -2.83
C LYS A 150 -0.43 -10.21 -3.20
N GLU A 151 -1.32 -10.18 -2.22
CA GLU A 151 -2.76 -10.31 -2.41
C GLU A 151 -3.30 -9.18 -3.28
N LEU A 152 -2.90 -7.93 -2.98
CA LEU A 152 -3.32 -6.75 -3.71
C LEU A 152 -2.84 -6.78 -5.16
N SER A 153 -1.59 -7.13 -5.42
CA SER A 153 -1.02 -7.22 -6.77
C SER A 153 -1.76 -8.24 -7.62
N GLY A 154 -2.12 -9.39 -7.05
CA GLY A 154 -2.91 -10.40 -7.73
C GLY A 154 -4.34 -9.96 -8.04
N THR A 155 -4.97 -9.26 -7.12
CA THR A 155 -6.35 -8.80 -7.27
C THR A 155 -6.44 -7.61 -8.21
N ILE A 156 -5.58 -6.61 -8.04
CA ILE A 156 -5.68 -5.32 -8.75
C ILE A 156 -5.42 -5.46 -10.24
N SER A 157 -4.63 -6.45 -10.66
CA SER A 157 -4.37 -6.69 -12.08
C SER A 157 -5.62 -7.04 -12.89
N SER A 158 -6.67 -7.53 -12.23
CA SER A 158 -7.95 -7.86 -12.87
C SER A 158 -8.92 -6.69 -12.93
N PHE A 159 -8.59 -5.52 -12.35
CA PHE A 159 -9.47 -4.35 -12.31
C PHE A 159 -9.04 -3.27 -13.30
N PRO A 160 -10.00 -2.47 -13.80
CA PRO A 160 -9.70 -1.34 -14.67
C PRO A 160 -8.81 -0.30 -13.98
N SER A 161 -7.86 0.22 -14.75
CA SER A 161 -6.96 1.29 -14.33
C SER A 161 -6.86 2.35 -15.41
N GLU A 162 -6.40 3.54 -15.04
CA GLU A 162 -6.19 4.65 -15.97
C GLU A 162 -4.73 5.09 -15.92
N ARG A 163 -4.13 5.26 -17.09
CA ARG A 163 -2.81 5.85 -17.20
C ARG A 163 -2.89 7.35 -17.10
N ILE A 164 -1.90 7.98 -16.48
CA ILE A 164 -1.84 9.44 -16.32
C ILE A 164 -1.79 10.13 -17.69
N GLU A 165 -1.13 9.53 -18.66
CA GLU A 165 -1.05 10.05 -20.04
C GLU A 165 -2.42 10.15 -20.71
N ASP A 166 -3.27 9.15 -20.52
CA ASP A 166 -4.63 9.13 -21.07
C ASP A 166 -5.52 10.19 -20.42
N LEU A 167 -5.23 10.55 -19.18
CA LEU A 167 -5.96 11.59 -18.44
C LEU A 167 -5.67 13.00 -18.97
N SER A 168 -4.50 13.26 -19.52
CA SER A 168 -4.15 14.55 -20.11
C SER A 168 -4.89 14.80 -21.42
N LEU A 169 -5.31 13.76 -22.13
CA LEU A 169 -6.08 13.84 -23.37
C LEU A 169 -7.57 14.09 -23.14
N ILE A 170 -8.09 13.76 -21.97
CA ILE A 170 -9.51 13.90 -21.61
C ILE A 170 -9.86 15.35 -21.20
N HIS A 171 -8.86 16.17 -20.90
CA HIS A 171 -9.04 17.57 -20.50
C HIS A 171 -9.03 18.58 -21.64
N ILE A 172 -9.00 18.10 -22.85
CA ILE A 172 -9.13 18.93 -24.06
C ILE A 172 -10.60 18.92 -24.47
#